data_5f2f5ab22087326341679ec1cbdcab24
#
_entry.id   5f2f5ab22087326341679ec1cbdcab24
#
_cell.length_a   1.000
_cell.length_b   1.000
_cell.length_c   1.000
_cell.angle_alpha   90.00
_cell.angle_beta   90.00
_cell.angle_gamma   90.00
#
_symmetry.space_group_name_H-M   'P 1'
#
loop_
_entity.id
_entity.type
_entity.pdbx_description
1 polymer ?
#
loop_
_entity_poly.entity_id
_entity_poly.type
_entity_poly.pdbx_seq_one_letter_code
_entity_poly.pdbx_strand_id
1 'polypeptide(L)'
;MEERLQKILAKCGIASRRQAEDMIFEGLVTVNGAPAVLGMKADLDRDHIKVRGKLIHTVESKVYLILNKPEKCLTTMSDSEGRMTVKNLIKGVKAKVFPVGRLDYNSEGLLILTNDGDMANAILHPGKKIPKTYLVKADGFLEARNVERLEKGIKLDDGMTLPAKVKQLKYTKANSWLEITIHEGRKRQVRRMMERVGHSVIKLKRIRINGISLGRLESGAFRYMTPEEIKKLKKEVGNIN
;
A
#
# COMPACT_ATOMS: atom_id res chain seq x y z
N MET A 1 -10.20 4.94 24.20
CA MET A 1 -10.99 5.64 23.13
C MET A 1 -11.76 4.61 22.32
N GLU A 2 -13.07 4.80 22.14
CA GLU A 2 -13.92 3.86 21.41
C GLU A 2 -13.57 3.76 19.92
N GLU A 3 -13.36 2.52 19.46
CA GLU A 3 -13.14 2.19 18.07
C GLU A 3 -14.12 1.10 17.61
N ARG A 4 -14.31 0.94 16.30
CA ARG A 4 -15.06 -0.19 15.74
C ARG A 4 -14.44 -1.51 16.18
N LEU A 5 -15.25 -2.45 16.70
CA LEU A 5 -14.77 -3.70 17.27
C LEU A 5 -13.91 -4.52 16.29
N GLN A 6 -14.28 -4.61 14.99
CA GLN A 6 -13.45 -5.25 13.98
C GLN A 6 -12.09 -4.58 13.78
N LYS A 7 -11.96 -3.26 14.06
CA LYS A 7 -10.65 -2.56 14.02
C LYS A 7 -9.79 -2.96 15.21
N ILE A 8 -10.38 -3.09 16.40
CA ILE A 8 -9.70 -3.56 17.62
C ILE A 8 -9.18 -4.98 17.40
N LEU A 9 -10.03 -5.91 16.93
CA LEU A 9 -9.63 -7.30 16.67
C LEU A 9 -8.48 -7.41 15.66
N ALA A 10 -8.50 -6.54 14.64
CA ALA A 10 -7.41 -6.49 13.67
C ALA A 10 -6.10 -5.92 14.27
N LYS A 11 -6.18 -4.89 15.12
CA LYS A 11 -5.02 -4.33 15.85
C LYS A 11 -4.40 -5.35 16.82
N CYS A 12 -5.21 -6.20 17.41
CA CYS A 12 -4.77 -7.29 18.30
C CYS A 12 -4.24 -8.53 17.53
N GLY A 13 -4.16 -8.47 16.21
CA GLY A 13 -3.66 -9.58 15.40
C GLY A 13 -4.58 -10.82 15.38
N ILE A 14 -5.84 -10.70 15.81
CA ILE A 14 -6.79 -11.83 15.90
C ILE A 14 -7.26 -12.22 14.50
N ALA A 15 -7.75 -11.26 13.71
CA ALA A 15 -8.30 -11.49 12.38
C ALA A 15 -8.11 -10.27 11.48
N SER A 16 -8.32 -10.39 10.15
CA SER A 16 -8.54 -9.23 9.31
C SER A 16 -9.88 -8.57 9.67
N ARG A 17 -10.09 -7.30 9.30
CA ARG A 17 -11.35 -6.59 9.62
C ARG A 17 -12.59 -7.33 9.10
N ARG A 18 -12.54 -7.89 7.89
CA ARG A 18 -13.65 -8.70 7.33
C ARG A 18 -13.85 -9.99 8.11
N GLN A 19 -12.79 -10.75 8.35
CA GLN A 19 -12.89 -11.96 9.19
C GLN A 19 -13.37 -11.65 10.60
N ALA A 20 -13.03 -10.50 11.17
CA ALA A 20 -13.54 -10.05 12.46
C ALA A 20 -15.04 -9.74 12.40
N GLU A 21 -15.53 -9.17 11.30
CA GLU A 21 -16.97 -8.99 11.07
C GLU A 21 -17.69 -10.34 10.95
N ASP A 22 -17.11 -11.31 10.24
CA ASP A 22 -17.64 -12.69 10.17
C ASP A 22 -17.70 -13.33 11.58
N MET A 23 -16.64 -13.21 12.37
CA MET A 23 -16.59 -13.72 13.76
C MET A 23 -17.62 -13.04 14.67
N ILE A 24 -17.89 -11.76 14.51
CA ILE A 24 -18.93 -11.02 15.25
C ILE A 24 -20.32 -11.55 14.85
N PHE A 25 -20.54 -11.70 13.54
CA PHE A 25 -21.80 -12.24 13.02
C PHE A 25 -22.08 -13.68 13.50
N GLU A 26 -21.06 -14.51 13.58
CA GLU A 26 -21.11 -15.89 14.09
C GLU A 26 -21.27 -15.96 15.63
N GLY A 27 -21.33 -14.83 16.34
CA GLY A 27 -21.48 -14.80 17.81
C GLY A 27 -20.21 -15.21 18.58
N LEU A 28 -19.05 -15.29 17.93
CA LEU A 28 -17.78 -15.70 18.54
C LEU A 28 -17.11 -14.60 19.37
N VAL A 29 -17.67 -13.40 19.38
CA VAL A 29 -17.11 -12.23 20.08
C VAL A 29 -18.11 -11.72 21.11
N THR A 30 -17.63 -11.47 22.33
CA THR A 30 -18.42 -10.82 23.38
C THR A 30 -17.73 -9.58 23.90
N VAL A 31 -18.49 -8.58 24.31
CA VAL A 31 -18.03 -7.36 24.97
C VAL A 31 -18.77 -7.24 26.29
N ASN A 32 -18.03 -7.19 27.41
CA ASN A 32 -18.59 -7.12 28.78
C ASN A 32 -19.62 -8.23 29.09
N GLY A 33 -19.38 -9.44 28.52
CA GLY A 33 -20.24 -10.60 28.72
C GLY A 33 -21.41 -10.72 27.74
N ALA A 34 -21.78 -9.67 27.01
CA ALA A 34 -22.85 -9.68 26.02
C ALA A 34 -22.31 -10.01 24.61
N PRO A 35 -23.05 -10.74 23.76
CA PRO A 35 -22.69 -10.97 22.36
C PRO A 35 -22.53 -9.65 21.60
N ALA A 36 -21.43 -9.53 20.84
CA ALA A 36 -21.19 -8.36 20.02
C ALA A 36 -22.05 -8.38 18.75
N VAL A 37 -22.41 -7.21 18.26
CA VAL A 37 -23.15 -7.03 17.01
C VAL A 37 -22.33 -6.26 15.98
N LEU A 38 -22.64 -6.42 14.70
CA LEU A 38 -21.98 -5.70 13.61
C LEU A 38 -22.10 -4.18 13.81
N GLY A 39 -21.01 -3.49 13.66
CA GLY A 39 -20.95 -2.04 13.84
C GLY A 39 -20.70 -1.58 15.28
N MET A 40 -20.71 -2.48 16.27
CA MET A 40 -20.39 -2.17 17.66
C MET A 40 -19.03 -1.49 17.78
N LYS A 41 -18.95 -0.54 18.73
CA LYS A 41 -17.69 0.09 19.16
C LYS A 41 -17.35 -0.39 20.57
N ALA A 42 -16.09 -0.41 20.90
CA ALA A 42 -15.58 -0.75 22.20
C ALA A 42 -14.27 0.01 22.49
N ASP A 43 -13.86 0.02 23.73
CA ASP A 43 -12.59 0.58 24.18
C ASP A 43 -11.73 -0.54 24.81
N LEU A 44 -10.65 -0.92 24.16
CA LEU A 44 -9.79 -2.04 24.61
C LEU A 44 -9.24 -1.84 26.05
N ASP A 45 -9.11 -0.59 26.50
CA ASP A 45 -8.60 -0.26 27.84
C ASP A 45 -9.68 -0.33 28.93
N ARG A 46 -10.98 -0.39 28.56
CA ARG A 46 -12.11 -0.35 29.48
C ARG A 46 -13.03 -1.55 29.38
N ASP A 47 -13.15 -2.12 28.17
CA ASP A 47 -14.09 -3.20 27.90
C ASP A 47 -13.43 -4.57 27.92
N HIS A 48 -14.11 -5.55 28.50
CA HIS A 48 -13.70 -6.95 28.49
C HIS A 48 -14.13 -7.60 27.18
N ILE A 49 -13.24 -7.56 26.17
CA ILE A 49 -13.50 -8.14 24.86
C ILE A 49 -12.98 -9.58 24.85
N LYS A 50 -13.86 -10.55 24.57
CA LYS A 50 -13.48 -11.96 24.43
C LYS A 50 -13.74 -12.46 23.02
N VAL A 51 -12.84 -13.29 22.51
CA VAL A 51 -12.98 -14.01 21.24
C VAL A 51 -12.90 -15.50 21.52
N ARG A 52 -13.95 -16.26 21.17
CA ARG A 52 -14.09 -17.68 21.49
C ARG A 52 -13.82 -17.95 22.97
N GLY A 53 -14.37 -17.13 23.87
CA GLY A 53 -14.19 -17.19 25.31
C GLY A 53 -12.87 -16.70 25.87
N LYS A 54 -11.86 -16.42 25.03
CA LYS A 54 -10.55 -15.92 25.44
C LYS A 54 -10.51 -14.39 25.44
N LEU A 55 -10.15 -13.80 26.57
CA LEU A 55 -9.98 -12.34 26.73
C LEU A 55 -8.81 -11.84 25.88
N ILE A 56 -8.98 -10.73 25.20
CA ILE A 56 -7.93 -10.07 24.42
C ILE A 56 -7.47 -8.81 25.16
N HIS A 57 -6.15 -8.64 25.31
CA HIS A 57 -5.57 -7.54 26.10
C HIS A 57 -4.51 -6.75 25.36
N THR A 58 -3.93 -7.31 24.29
CA THR A 58 -2.69 -6.79 23.75
C THR A 58 -2.83 -6.41 22.30
N VAL A 59 -2.49 -5.16 22.00
CA VAL A 59 -2.27 -4.71 20.61
C VAL A 59 -0.96 -5.32 20.13
N GLU A 60 -1.00 -5.95 18.95
CA GLU A 60 0.19 -6.49 18.32
C GLU A 60 1.22 -5.39 18.02
N SER A 61 2.49 -5.65 18.30
CA SER A 61 3.59 -4.71 17.97
C SER A 61 3.56 -4.33 16.50
N LYS A 62 3.73 -3.04 16.22
CA LYS A 62 3.68 -2.52 14.85
C LYS A 62 4.88 -2.99 14.03
N VAL A 63 4.61 -3.54 12.88
CA VAL A 63 5.60 -4.06 11.93
C VAL A 63 5.51 -3.31 10.61
N TYR A 64 6.66 -2.95 10.05
CA TYR A 64 6.76 -2.26 8.77
C TYR A 64 7.78 -2.96 7.90
N LEU A 65 7.36 -3.39 6.72
CA LEU A 65 8.18 -4.11 5.74
C LEU A 65 8.24 -3.33 4.43
N ILE A 66 9.36 -3.44 3.75
CA ILE A 66 9.52 -3.08 2.35
C ILE A 66 9.72 -4.37 1.57
N LEU A 67 8.85 -4.61 0.61
CA LEU A 67 8.94 -5.70 -0.36
C LEU A 67 9.28 -5.13 -1.73
N ASN A 68 10.24 -5.73 -2.43
CA ASN A 68 10.41 -5.53 -3.86
C ASN A 68 9.49 -6.51 -4.59
N LYS A 69 8.24 -6.13 -4.80
CA LYS A 69 7.27 -7.00 -5.46
C LYS A 69 7.71 -7.30 -6.90
N PRO A 70 7.81 -8.56 -7.33
CA PRO A 70 8.07 -8.92 -8.73
C PRO A 70 6.85 -8.70 -9.61
N GLU A 71 7.04 -8.70 -10.93
CA GLU A 71 5.95 -8.87 -11.89
C GLU A 71 5.26 -10.24 -11.70
N LYS A 72 4.06 -10.38 -12.26
CA LYS A 72 3.25 -11.62 -12.21
C LYS A 72 2.95 -12.09 -10.77
N CYS A 73 2.83 -11.13 -9.83
CA CYS A 73 2.47 -11.35 -8.45
C CYS A 73 1.32 -10.44 -8.05
N LEU A 74 0.28 -10.99 -7.42
CA LEU A 74 -0.89 -10.27 -6.95
C LEU A 74 -0.59 -9.50 -5.65
N THR A 75 -1.03 -8.26 -5.55
CA THR A 75 -0.97 -7.48 -4.31
C THR A 75 -2.17 -7.80 -3.43
N THR A 76 -2.18 -9.00 -2.86
CA THR A 76 -3.20 -9.50 -1.94
C THR A 76 -2.59 -10.48 -0.93
N MET A 77 -3.26 -10.67 0.21
CA MET A 77 -2.88 -11.65 1.23
C MET A 77 -3.55 -13.02 1.03
N SER A 78 -4.52 -13.12 0.11
CA SER A 78 -5.18 -14.38 -0.24
C SER A 78 -5.62 -14.35 -1.72
N ASP A 79 -5.64 -15.50 -2.35
CA ASP A 79 -6.14 -15.70 -3.71
C ASP A 79 -6.81 -17.06 -3.81
N SER A 80 -8.00 -17.11 -4.38
CA SER A 80 -8.79 -18.34 -4.54
C SER A 80 -8.35 -19.21 -5.73
N GLU A 81 -7.62 -18.60 -6.67
CA GLU A 81 -7.16 -19.29 -7.90
C GLU A 81 -5.72 -19.81 -7.77
N GLY A 82 -5.09 -19.71 -6.58
CA GLY A 82 -3.75 -20.23 -6.31
C GLY A 82 -2.61 -19.46 -7.00
N ARG A 83 -2.87 -18.27 -7.54
CA ARG A 83 -1.84 -17.41 -8.15
C ARG A 83 -0.87 -16.89 -7.11
N MET A 84 0.36 -16.60 -7.54
CA MET A 84 1.38 -16.01 -6.67
C MET A 84 0.91 -14.67 -6.09
N THR A 85 0.99 -14.54 -4.77
CA THR A 85 0.61 -13.34 -4.03
C THR A 85 1.78 -12.77 -3.23
N VAL A 86 1.68 -11.54 -2.77
CA VAL A 86 2.70 -10.93 -1.89
C VAL A 86 2.84 -11.68 -0.57
N LYS A 87 1.82 -12.42 -0.12
CA LYS A 87 1.90 -13.28 1.06
C LYS A 87 2.96 -14.39 0.89
N ASN A 88 3.07 -14.96 -0.30
CA ASN A 88 4.03 -16.03 -0.57
C ASN A 88 5.50 -15.55 -0.45
N LEU A 89 5.74 -14.24 -0.59
CA LEU A 89 7.07 -13.64 -0.58
C LEU A 89 7.56 -13.23 0.80
N ILE A 90 6.66 -13.08 1.79
CA ILE A 90 6.99 -12.63 3.15
C ILE A 90 6.98 -13.77 4.17
N LYS A 91 7.53 -14.92 3.78
CA LYS A 91 7.62 -16.10 4.66
C LYS A 91 8.40 -15.78 5.93
N GLY A 92 7.94 -16.32 7.08
CA GLY A 92 8.57 -16.11 8.39
C GLY A 92 8.12 -14.85 9.15
N VAL A 93 7.34 -13.97 8.53
CA VAL A 93 6.73 -12.82 9.22
C VAL A 93 5.55 -13.32 10.05
N LYS A 94 5.66 -13.24 11.39
CA LYS A 94 4.62 -13.71 12.34
C LYS A 94 3.43 -12.76 12.39
N ALA A 95 3.69 -11.44 12.28
CA ALA A 95 2.67 -10.41 12.35
C ALA A 95 1.68 -10.46 11.17
N LYS A 96 0.41 -10.18 11.42
CA LYS A 96 -0.64 -10.11 10.39
C LYS A 96 -0.55 -8.80 9.60
N VAL A 97 0.46 -8.68 8.75
CA VAL A 97 0.64 -7.50 7.89
C VAL A 97 -0.25 -7.55 6.64
N PHE A 98 -0.51 -6.37 6.07
CA PHE A 98 -1.23 -6.18 4.82
C PHE A 98 -0.54 -5.11 3.95
N PRO A 99 -0.72 -5.14 2.62
CA PRO A 99 -0.08 -4.18 1.74
C PRO A 99 -0.70 -2.77 1.86
N VAL A 100 0.16 -1.75 1.90
CA VAL A 100 -0.21 -0.34 1.88
C VAL A 100 -0.38 0.11 0.43
N GLY A 101 -1.61 0.05 -0.05
CA GLY A 101 -1.94 0.23 -1.45
C GLY A 101 -1.59 -0.99 -2.31
N ARG A 102 -1.62 -0.79 -3.62
CA ARG A 102 -1.43 -1.87 -4.57
C ARG A 102 -0.45 -1.49 -5.66
N LEU A 103 0.23 -2.50 -6.18
CA LEU A 103 0.86 -2.52 -7.50
C LEU A 103 0.08 -3.49 -8.39
N ASP A 104 -0.06 -3.17 -9.66
CA ASP A 104 -0.71 -4.06 -10.62
C ASP A 104 0.09 -5.36 -10.79
N TYR A 105 -0.55 -6.39 -11.35
CA TYR A 105 0.05 -7.70 -11.61
C TYR A 105 1.37 -7.60 -12.40
N ASN A 106 1.38 -6.76 -13.47
CA ASN A 106 2.52 -6.50 -14.33
C ASN A 106 3.33 -5.24 -13.92
N SER A 107 3.30 -4.85 -12.65
CA SER A 107 4.11 -3.77 -12.09
C SER A 107 4.96 -4.31 -10.97
N GLU A 108 6.20 -3.82 -10.87
CA GLU A 108 7.17 -4.28 -9.88
C GLU A 108 7.60 -3.16 -8.92
N GLY A 109 8.36 -3.51 -7.90
CA GLY A 109 9.07 -2.57 -7.05
C GLY A 109 8.51 -2.42 -5.65
N LEU A 110 8.77 -1.26 -5.06
CA LEU A 110 8.54 -0.97 -3.65
C LEU A 110 7.08 -1.08 -3.27
N LEU A 111 6.79 -2.02 -2.39
CA LEU A 111 5.50 -2.17 -1.70
C LEU A 111 5.74 -2.19 -0.20
N ILE A 112 5.03 -1.32 0.52
CA ILE A 112 5.04 -1.32 1.99
C ILE A 112 3.99 -2.31 2.46
N LEU A 113 4.33 -3.14 3.47
CA LEU A 113 3.37 -3.95 4.20
C LEU A 113 3.48 -3.61 5.69
N THR A 114 2.34 -3.57 6.39
CA THR A 114 2.28 -3.26 7.82
C THR A 114 1.01 -3.83 8.46
N ASN A 115 1.00 -3.96 9.78
CA ASN A 115 -0.19 -4.17 10.59
C ASN A 115 -0.72 -2.85 11.19
N ASP A 116 -0.06 -1.71 10.92
CA ASP A 116 -0.49 -0.37 11.35
C ASP A 116 -1.51 0.23 10.37
N GLY A 117 -2.80 0.06 10.67
CA GLY A 117 -3.88 0.57 9.82
C GLY A 117 -3.96 2.08 9.73
N ASP A 118 -3.57 2.78 10.80
CA ASP A 118 -3.63 4.24 10.85
C ASP A 118 -2.52 4.84 9.97
N MET A 119 -1.30 4.26 10.01
CA MET A 119 -0.20 4.59 9.11
C MET A 119 -0.55 4.27 7.64
N ALA A 120 -1.11 3.10 7.38
CA ALA A 120 -1.51 2.71 6.03
C ALA A 120 -2.54 3.69 5.45
N ASN A 121 -3.55 4.08 6.24
CA ASN A 121 -4.55 5.06 5.84
C ASN A 121 -3.92 6.42 5.54
N ALA A 122 -3.00 6.90 6.39
CA ALA A 122 -2.32 8.17 6.19
C ALA A 122 -1.48 8.22 4.90
N ILE A 123 -0.78 7.10 4.55
CA ILE A 123 -0.02 6.98 3.29
C ILE A 123 -0.94 6.97 2.07
N LEU A 124 -2.12 6.38 2.20
CA LEU A 124 -3.06 6.20 1.08
C LEU A 124 -4.01 7.37 0.90
N HIS A 125 -4.20 8.19 1.93
CA HIS A 125 -5.18 9.28 1.90
C HIS A 125 -4.86 10.29 0.80
N PRO A 126 -5.80 10.57 -0.13
CA PRO A 126 -5.55 11.48 -1.26
C PRO A 126 -5.11 12.87 -0.84
N GLY A 127 -5.67 13.40 0.25
CA GLY A 127 -5.34 14.72 0.80
C GLY A 127 -3.90 14.87 1.30
N LYS A 128 -3.22 13.78 1.61
CA LYS A 128 -1.81 13.80 2.04
C LYS A 128 -0.82 13.91 0.86
N LYS A 129 -1.28 13.69 -0.36
CA LYS A 129 -0.50 13.83 -1.61
C LYS A 129 0.89 13.16 -1.54
N ILE A 130 0.97 11.99 -0.89
CA ILE A 130 2.23 11.27 -0.67
C ILE A 130 2.89 10.91 -2.01
N PRO A 131 4.12 11.40 -2.28
CA PRO A 131 4.79 11.19 -3.57
C PRO A 131 5.17 9.73 -3.78
N LYS A 132 4.96 9.25 -4.99
CA LYS A 132 5.31 7.90 -5.45
C LYS A 132 6.12 8.03 -6.73
N THR A 133 7.38 7.58 -6.71
CA THR A 133 8.28 7.67 -7.86
C THR A 133 8.40 6.32 -8.54
N TYR A 134 8.23 6.34 -9.84
CA TYR A 134 8.30 5.15 -10.70
C TYR A 134 9.43 5.29 -11.70
N LEU A 135 10.21 4.24 -11.89
CA LEU A 135 11.06 4.03 -13.04
C LEU A 135 10.21 3.43 -14.16
N VAL A 136 10.17 4.11 -15.29
CA VAL A 136 9.36 3.74 -16.45
C VAL A 136 10.26 3.48 -17.63
N LYS A 137 10.07 2.34 -18.30
CA LYS A 137 10.55 2.10 -19.66
C LYS A 137 9.35 2.26 -20.58
N ALA A 138 9.40 3.29 -21.43
CA ALA A 138 8.37 3.58 -22.41
C ALA A 138 8.85 3.21 -23.82
N ASP A 139 7.92 2.80 -24.67
CA ASP A 139 8.17 2.59 -26.08
C ASP A 139 8.35 3.92 -26.80
N GLY A 140 9.30 3.96 -27.73
CA GLY A 140 9.61 5.14 -28.52
C GLY A 140 10.39 6.23 -27.77
N PHE A 141 10.63 7.34 -28.46
CA PHE A 141 11.33 8.52 -27.95
C PHE A 141 10.33 9.51 -27.36
N LEU A 142 10.47 9.81 -26.07
CA LEU A 142 9.61 10.77 -25.39
C LEU A 142 10.11 12.21 -25.63
N GLU A 143 9.38 12.95 -26.43
CA GLU A 143 9.70 14.34 -26.77
C GLU A 143 9.45 15.30 -25.59
N ALA A 144 10.14 16.45 -25.58
CA ALA A 144 10.01 17.48 -24.55
C ALA A 144 8.55 17.96 -24.36
N ARG A 145 7.79 18.11 -25.44
CA ARG A 145 6.37 18.49 -25.38
C ARG A 145 5.51 17.49 -24.60
N ASN A 146 5.85 16.19 -24.67
CA ASN A 146 5.13 15.14 -23.92
C ASN A 146 5.50 15.17 -22.44
N VAL A 147 6.77 15.48 -22.12
CA VAL A 147 7.22 15.72 -20.74
C VAL A 147 6.44 16.88 -20.11
N GLU A 148 6.36 18.03 -20.79
CA GLU A 148 5.61 19.18 -20.31
C GLU A 148 4.13 18.88 -20.05
N ARG A 149 3.50 18.09 -20.95
CA ARG A 149 2.11 17.66 -20.76
C ARG A 149 1.94 16.78 -19.52
N LEU A 150 2.87 15.86 -19.27
CA LEU A 150 2.88 15.02 -18.06
C LEU A 150 3.04 15.88 -16.80
N GLU A 151 3.92 16.88 -16.84
CA GLU A 151 4.21 17.76 -15.71
C GLU A 151 3.07 18.73 -15.40
N LYS A 152 2.34 19.20 -16.41
CA LYS A 152 1.14 20.05 -16.22
C LYS A 152 -0.09 19.27 -15.75
N GLY A 153 -0.05 17.94 -15.86
CA GLY A 153 -1.19 17.05 -15.64
C GLY A 153 -1.93 16.73 -16.93
N ILE A 154 -2.58 15.56 -16.95
CA ILE A 154 -3.23 15.00 -18.13
C ILE A 154 -4.68 14.66 -17.82
N LYS A 155 -5.59 14.96 -18.74
CA LYS A 155 -6.98 14.56 -18.65
C LYS A 155 -7.10 13.06 -18.95
N LEU A 156 -7.45 12.29 -17.92
CA LEU A 156 -7.83 10.89 -17.99
C LEU A 156 -9.37 10.77 -17.96
N ASP A 157 -9.89 9.57 -18.16
CA ASP A 157 -11.35 9.33 -18.17
C ASP A 157 -12.01 9.65 -16.81
N ASP A 158 -11.22 9.53 -15.71
CA ASP A 158 -11.62 9.84 -14.33
C ASP A 158 -11.18 11.26 -13.88
N GLY A 159 -10.89 12.18 -14.80
CA GLY A 159 -10.58 13.58 -14.56
C GLY A 159 -9.10 13.95 -14.75
N MET A 160 -8.78 15.22 -14.52
CA MET A 160 -7.39 15.74 -14.59
C MET A 160 -6.53 15.09 -13.51
N THR A 161 -5.30 14.72 -13.89
CA THR A 161 -4.30 14.29 -12.91
C THR A 161 -3.68 15.49 -12.22
N LEU A 162 -3.16 15.28 -11.03
CA LEU A 162 -2.24 16.25 -10.43
C LEU A 162 -0.97 16.38 -11.30
N PRO A 163 -0.28 17.55 -11.24
CA PRO A 163 1.03 17.71 -11.84
C PRO A 163 1.99 16.60 -11.42
N ALA A 164 2.74 16.08 -12.37
CA ALA A 164 3.79 15.09 -12.12
C ALA A 164 5.18 15.74 -12.23
N LYS A 165 6.20 15.14 -11.60
CA LYS A 165 7.58 15.49 -11.86
C LYS A 165 8.20 14.41 -12.73
N VAL A 166 8.78 14.80 -13.88
CA VAL A 166 9.39 13.88 -14.83
C VAL A 166 10.89 14.16 -14.93
N LYS A 167 11.69 13.09 -14.82
CA LYS A 167 13.13 13.14 -15.05
C LYS A 167 13.49 12.10 -16.11
N GLN A 168 13.91 12.57 -17.27
CA GLN A 168 14.44 11.68 -18.30
C GLN A 168 15.82 11.19 -17.90
N LEU A 169 16.09 9.88 -18.07
CA LEU A 169 17.32 9.23 -17.64
C LEU A 169 18.20 8.80 -18.81
N LYS A 170 17.60 8.13 -19.79
CA LYS A 170 18.31 7.54 -20.91
C LYS A 170 17.38 7.36 -22.10
N TYR A 171 17.92 7.53 -23.29
CA TYR A 171 17.26 7.19 -24.54
C TYR A 171 17.99 6.05 -25.23
N THR A 172 17.23 5.25 -25.97
CA THR A 172 17.71 4.35 -27.00
C THR A 172 16.90 4.62 -28.27
N LYS A 173 17.32 4.12 -29.42
CA LYS A 173 16.56 4.30 -30.67
C LYS A 173 15.10 3.84 -30.57
N ALA A 174 14.81 2.87 -29.69
CA ALA A 174 13.50 2.24 -29.57
C ALA A 174 12.76 2.57 -28.28
N ASN A 175 13.42 3.13 -27.25
CA ASN A 175 12.80 3.27 -25.92
C ASN A 175 13.33 4.49 -25.15
N SER A 176 12.47 5.03 -24.27
CA SER A 176 12.84 6.05 -23.29
C SER A 176 12.78 5.50 -21.88
N TRP A 177 13.77 5.84 -21.05
CA TRP A 177 13.76 5.57 -19.62
C TRP A 177 13.57 6.88 -18.86
N LEU A 178 12.63 6.92 -17.93
CA LEU A 178 12.33 8.11 -17.12
C LEU A 178 11.94 7.74 -15.69
N GLU A 179 12.18 8.67 -14.77
CA GLU A 179 11.50 8.67 -13.48
C GLU A 179 10.28 9.58 -13.57
N ILE A 180 9.12 9.10 -13.13
CA ILE A 180 7.92 9.89 -12.96
C ILE A 180 7.48 9.84 -11.51
N THR A 181 7.28 11.02 -10.89
CA THR A 181 6.75 11.14 -9.54
C THR A 181 5.33 11.69 -9.60
N ILE A 182 4.39 10.96 -9.02
CA ILE A 182 2.99 11.35 -8.89
C ILE A 182 2.59 11.47 -7.43
N HIS A 183 1.57 12.31 -7.12
CA HIS A 183 1.10 12.61 -5.76
C HIS A 183 -0.26 12.00 -5.44
N GLU A 184 -0.76 11.16 -6.30
CA GLU A 184 -2.03 10.43 -6.17
C GLU A 184 -1.84 8.97 -6.56
N GLY A 185 -2.90 8.15 -6.61
CA GLY A 185 -2.76 6.72 -6.89
C GLY A 185 -4.00 6.13 -7.54
N ARG A 186 -4.41 6.67 -8.72
CA ARG A 186 -5.53 6.13 -9.48
C ARG A 186 -5.17 4.79 -10.13
N LYS A 187 -6.17 4.01 -10.47
CA LYS A 187 -5.98 2.72 -11.15
C LYS A 187 -5.16 2.90 -12.42
N ARG A 188 -4.01 2.19 -12.51
CA ARG A 188 -3.09 2.20 -13.66
C ARG A 188 -2.67 3.62 -14.13
N GLN A 189 -2.58 4.58 -13.20
CA GLN A 189 -2.43 6.00 -13.54
C GLN A 189 -1.23 6.28 -14.45
N VAL A 190 -0.03 5.85 -14.08
CA VAL A 190 1.19 6.12 -14.88
C VAL A 190 1.06 5.52 -16.29
N ARG A 191 0.51 4.31 -16.43
CA ARG A 191 0.30 3.69 -17.76
C ARG A 191 -0.67 4.51 -18.60
N ARG A 192 -1.82 4.92 -18.04
CA ARG A 192 -2.80 5.77 -18.73
C ARG A 192 -2.24 7.14 -19.09
N MET A 193 -1.44 7.77 -18.21
CA MET A 193 -0.77 9.03 -18.50
C MET A 193 0.16 8.91 -19.70
N MET A 194 0.98 7.85 -19.74
CA MET A 194 1.89 7.59 -20.86
C MET A 194 1.14 7.30 -22.16
N GLU A 195 0.07 6.50 -22.11
CA GLU A 195 -0.81 6.22 -23.26
C GLU A 195 -1.43 7.50 -23.83
N ARG A 196 -1.83 8.46 -22.99
CA ARG A 196 -2.38 9.77 -23.42
C ARG A 196 -1.37 10.68 -24.10
N VAL A 197 -0.08 10.45 -23.94
CA VAL A 197 0.99 11.12 -24.69
C VAL A 197 1.55 10.28 -25.83
N GLY A 198 0.92 9.14 -26.15
CA GLY A 198 1.24 8.30 -27.31
C GLY A 198 2.33 7.24 -27.05
N HIS A 199 2.63 6.93 -25.79
CA HIS A 199 3.68 5.96 -25.44
C HIS A 199 3.13 4.82 -24.61
N SER A 200 3.41 3.56 -24.99
CA SER A 200 3.11 2.40 -24.17
C SER A 200 4.19 2.19 -23.09
N VAL A 201 3.78 1.68 -21.93
CA VAL A 201 4.71 1.38 -20.83
C VAL A 201 5.13 -0.09 -20.89
N ILE A 202 6.38 -0.33 -21.25
CA ILE A 202 7.01 -1.67 -21.34
C ILE A 202 7.30 -2.20 -19.93
N LYS A 203 7.96 -1.38 -19.07
CA LYS A 203 8.26 -1.72 -17.67
C LYS A 203 7.84 -0.60 -16.74
N LEU A 204 7.30 -0.98 -15.57
CA LEU A 204 6.88 -0.05 -14.53
C LEU A 204 7.33 -0.56 -13.16
N LYS A 205 8.29 0.14 -12.56
CA LYS A 205 8.84 -0.20 -11.25
C LYS A 205 8.68 0.97 -10.28
N ARG A 206 7.96 0.78 -9.19
CA ARG A 206 7.94 1.79 -8.12
C ARG A 206 9.24 1.72 -7.33
N ILE A 207 10.04 2.77 -7.40
CA ILE A 207 11.36 2.82 -6.77
C ILE A 207 11.37 3.60 -5.44
N ARG A 208 10.34 4.47 -5.21
CA ARG A 208 10.27 5.31 -4.01
C ARG A 208 8.83 5.62 -3.60
N ILE A 209 8.59 5.64 -2.30
CA ILE A 209 7.37 6.19 -1.67
C ILE A 209 7.84 7.14 -0.59
N ASN A 210 7.48 8.42 -0.69
CA ASN A 210 7.77 9.43 0.33
C ASN A 210 9.21 9.42 0.84
N GLY A 211 10.19 9.39 -0.03
CA GLY A 211 11.60 9.34 0.36
C GLY A 211 12.08 8.00 0.94
N ILE A 212 11.21 7.00 1.13
CA ILE A 212 11.61 5.62 1.36
C ILE A 212 12.00 5.00 0.02
N SER A 213 13.24 4.56 -0.10
CA SER A 213 13.79 4.01 -1.34
C SER A 213 13.80 2.49 -1.32
N LEU A 214 13.62 1.88 -2.48
CA LEU A 214 13.80 0.44 -2.67
C LEU A 214 15.26 0.02 -2.45
N GLY A 215 16.22 0.89 -2.80
CA GLY A 215 17.65 0.59 -2.70
C GLY A 215 18.07 -0.60 -3.56
N ARG A 216 18.94 -1.44 -2.99
CA ARG A 216 19.47 -2.65 -3.63
C ARG A 216 18.67 -3.92 -3.31
N LEU A 217 17.46 -3.79 -2.77
CA LEU A 217 16.63 -4.95 -2.43
C LEU A 217 16.29 -5.73 -3.70
N GLU A 218 16.64 -7.01 -3.72
CA GLU A 218 16.42 -7.90 -4.88
C GLU A 218 14.92 -8.12 -5.15
N SER A 219 14.58 -8.49 -6.38
CA SER A 219 13.20 -8.78 -6.78
C SER A 219 12.67 -10.00 -6.01
N GLY A 220 11.48 -9.87 -5.42
CA GLY A 220 10.88 -10.90 -4.55
C GLY A 220 11.36 -10.87 -3.10
N ALA A 221 12.45 -10.17 -2.78
CA ALA A 221 12.95 -10.04 -1.42
C ALA A 221 12.21 -8.95 -0.62
N PHE A 222 12.17 -9.13 0.70
CA PHE A 222 11.67 -8.13 1.64
C PHE A 222 12.67 -7.87 2.76
N ARG A 223 12.53 -6.73 3.41
CA ARG A 223 13.22 -6.38 4.65
C ARG A 223 12.32 -5.59 5.59
N TYR A 224 12.67 -5.56 6.86
CA TYR A 224 12.08 -4.62 7.79
C TYR A 224 12.55 -3.18 7.49
N MET A 225 11.70 -2.19 7.76
CA MET A 225 12.11 -0.79 7.75
C MET A 225 13.05 -0.50 8.92
N THR A 226 14.02 0.40 8.70
CA THR A 226 14.84 0.90 9.78
C THR A 226 14.05 1.89 10.66
N PRO A 227 14.46 2.12 11.92
CA PRO A 227 13.83 3.13 12.79
C PRO A 227 13.79 4.53 12.14
N GLU A 228 14.84 4.90 11.40
CA GLU A 228 14.94 6.18 10.68
C GLU A 228 13.93 6.27 9.55
N GLU A 229 13.74 5.19 8.78
CA GLU A 229 12.72 5.12 7.72
C GLU A 229 11.32 5.26 8.31
N ILE A 230 11.04 4.59 9.43
CA ILE A 230 9.75 4.68 10.13
C ILE A 230 9.53 6.11 10.65
N LYS A 231 10.55 6.71 11.28
CA LYS A 231 10.49 8.09 11.79
C LYS A 231 10.24 9.09 10.65
N LYS A 232 10.95 8.94 9.52
CA LYS A 232 10.76 9.75 8.32
C LYS A 232 9.34 9.63 7.78
N LEU A 233 8.83 8.40 7.67
CA LEU A 233 7.49 8.14 7.18
C LEU A 233 6.42 8.79 8.09
N LYS A 234 6.56 8.65 9.43
CA LYS A 234 5.67 9.27 10.41
C LYS A 234 5.66 10.79 10.32
N LYS A 235 6.83 11.41 10.21
CA LYS A 235 6.96 12.88 10.10
C LYS A 235 6.20 13.43 8.89
N GLU A 236 6.30 12.76 7.76
CA GLU A 236 5.73 13.22 6.49
C GLU A 236 4.21 12.99 6.37
N VAL A 237 3.69 11.94 7.00
CA VAL A 237 2.24 11.71 7.01
C VAL A 237 1.50 12.54 8.08
N GLY A 238 2.26 13.29 8.91
CA GLY A 238 1.77 14.05 10.06
C GLY A 238 1.64 13.16 11.30
N ASN A 239 1.65 13.76 12.50
CA ASN A 239 1.48 13.01 13.74
C ASN A 239 0.18 12.22 13.70
N ILE A 240 0.32 10.90 13.64
CA ILE A 240 -0.77 9.96 13.84
C ILE A 240 -0.79 9.73 15.35
N ASN A 241 -1.69 10.45 16.06
CA ASN A 241 -1.98 10.20 17.46
C ASN A 241 -2.71 8.86 17.62
#